data_87ee2aacceedb1539392c5e78f925a4f
#
_entry.id   87ee2aacceedb1539392c5e78f925a4f
#
_cell.length_a   1.000
_cell.length_b   1.000
_cell.length_c   1.000
_cell.angle_alpha   90.00
_cell.angle_beta   90.00
_cell.angle_gamma   90.00
#
_symmetry.space_group_name_H-M   'P 1'
#
loop_
_entity.id
_entity.type
_entity.pdbx_description
1 polymer ?
#
loop_
_entity_poly.entity_id
_entity_poly.type
_entity_poly.pdbx_seq_one_letter_code
_entity_poly.pdbx_strand_id
1 'polypeptide(L)'
;YTLTAINSGAGNADPNSIVVTEPLPVDVALYVGDLAGSNGGPIEFTDGIGSAASGLTYVFGGLADTGDSLEFSTNGINYNYVPTPDADGFDPSVRYVRINPGGSFAAAANGDTREFALRFRVRVR
;
A
#
# COMPACT_ATOMS: atom_id res chain seq x y z
N TYR A 1 3.96 -2.79 -10.70
CA TYR A 1 2.50 -2.82 -10.51
C TYR A 1 2.01 -1.50 -9.96
N THR A 2 0.88 -1.04 -10.47
CA THR A 2 0.19 0.14 -9.97
C THR A 2 -1.28 -0.19 -9.79
N LEU A 3 -1.83 0.14 -8.63
CA LEU A 3 -3.23 0.04 -8.32
C LEU A 3 -3.76 1.43 -8.02
N THR A 4 -4.89 1.79 -8.61
CA THR A 4 -5.57 3.06 -8.34
C THR A 4 -6.92 2.77 -7.71
N ALA A 5 -7.19 3.43 -6.58
CA ALA A 5 -8.47 3.36 -5.90
C ALA A 5 -9.20 4.70 -6.05
N ILE A 6 -10.51 4.64 -6.32
CA ILE A 6 -11.33 5.80 -6.59
C ILE A 6 -12.60 5.75 -5.72
N ASN A 7 -12.92 6.85 -5.05
CA ASN A 7 -14.23 7.05 -4.45
C ASN A 7 -15.04 8.01 -5.33
N SER A 8 -16.02 7.48 -6.03
CA SER A 8 -16.98 8.23 -6.84
C SER A 8 -18.33 8.45 -6.14
N GLY A 9 -18.45 7.96 -4.91
CA GLY A 9 -19.68 8.01 -4.13
C GLY A 9 -19.87 9.33 -3.39
N ALA A 10 -21.08 9.57 -2.94
CA ALA A 10 -21.46 10.76 -2.19
C ALA A 10 -21.12 10.65 -0.68
N GLY A 11 -20.61 9.52 -0.22
CA GLY A 11 -20.27 9.28 1.19
C GLY A 11 -18.79 9.09 1.41
N ASN A 12 -18.30 9.53 2.57
CA ASN A 12 -16.97 9.18 3.05
C ASN A 12 -16.97 7.72 3.50
N ALA A 13 -15.87 7.03 3.29
CA ALA A 13 -15.64 5.74 3.96
C ALA A 13 -15.44 5.97 5.47
N ASP A 14 -15.78 4.96 6.27
CA ASP A 14 -15.53 5.02 7.71
C ASP A 14 -14.04 5.23 8.00
N PRO A 15 -13.69 5.93 9.09
CA PRO A 15 -12.29 6.12 9.46
C PRO A 15 -11.54 4.80 9.59
N ASN A 16 -10.33 4.76 9.01
CA ASN A 16 -9.41 3.61 9.06
C ASN A 16 -9.99 2.30 8.49
N SER A 17 -11.00 2.39 7.63
CA SER A 17 -11.67 1.21 7.05
C SER A 17 -11.08 0.76 5.72
N ILE A 18 -10.18 1.55 5.11
CA ILE A 18 -9.58 1.20 3.83
C ILE A 18 -8.44 0.20 4.07
N VAL A 19 -8.64 -1.00 3.54
CA VAL A 19 -7.64 -2.07 3.57
C VAL A 19 -7.47 -2.61 2.16
N VAL A 20 -6.25 -2.55 1.65
CA VAL A 20 -5.88 -3.15 0.37
C VAL A 20 -4.99 -4.34 0.64
N THR A 21 -5.41 -5.51 0.20
CA THR A 21 -4.61 -6.74 0.30
C THR A 21 -4.23 -7.17 -1.10
N GLU A 22 -2.92 -7.28 -1.34
CA GLU A 22 -2.38 -7.71 -2.62
C GLU A 22 -1.69 -9.06 -2.49
N PRO A 23 -2.26 -10.14 -3.06
CA PRO A 23 -1.59 -11.43 -3.15
C PRO A 23 -0.53 -11.39 -4.25
N LEU A 24 0.64 -11.93 -3.97
CA LEU A 24 1.75 -12.00 -4.92
C LEU A 24 1.87 -13.41 -5.49
N PRO A 25 2.01 -13.56 -6.82
CA PRO A 25 2.26 -14.87 -7.43
C PRO A 25 3.53 -15.54 -6.89
N VAL A 26 3.56 -16.87 -6.91
CA VAL A 26 4.72 -17.64 -6.41
C VAL A 26 5.99 -17.40 -7.22
N ASP A 27 5.83 -16.95 -8.46
CA ASP A 27 6.93 -16.73 -9.39
C ASP A 27 7.55 -15.32 -9.29
N VAL A 28 7.15 -14.53 -8.30
CA VAL A 28 7.70 -13.18 -8.12
C VAL A 28 8.29 -13.00 -6.72
N ALA A 29 9.24 -12.09 -6.63
CA ALA A 29 9.79 -11.57 -5.38
C ALA A 29 9.48 -10.08 -5.27
N LEU A 30 9.04 -9.62 -4.10
CA LEU A 30 8.75 -8.22 -3.84
C LEU A 30 10.05 -7.45 -3.58
N TYR A 31 10.19 -6.29 -4.20
CA TYR A 31 11.22 -5.34 -3.79
C TYR A 31 10.83 -4.73 -2.43
N VAL A 32 11.70 -4.88 -1.44
CA VAL A 32 11.41 -4.47 -0.06
C VAL A 32 12.30 -3.31 0.41
N GLY A 33 12.98 -2.66 -0.54
CA GLY A 33 13.69 -1.42 -0.28
C GLY A 33 12.79 -0.18 -0.38
N ASP A 34 13.40 0.99 -0.33
CA ASP A 34 12.68 2.26 -0.51
C ASP A 34 12.46 2.53 -2.00
N LEU A 35 11.24 2.29 -2.47
CA LEU A 35 10.91 2.35 -3.90
C LEU A 35 10.98 3.76 -4.48
N ALA A 36 10.50 4.75 -3.73
CA ALA A 36 10.41 6.13 -4.20
C ALA A 36 11.58 7.01 -3.75
N GLY A 37 12.49 6.50 -2.91
CA GLY A 37 13.60 7.26 -2.36
C GLY A 37 13.20 8.31 -1.32
N SER A 38 11.99 8.20 -0.77
CA SER A 38 11.41 9.16 0.18
C SER A 38 11.14 8.57 1.57
N ASN A 39 11.76 7.44 1.88
CA ASN A 39 11.56 6.67 3.12
C ASN A 39 10.13 6.12 3.30
N GLY A 40 9.41 5.96 2.21
CA GLY A 40 8.07 5.34 2.19
C GLY A 40 8.08 3.81 2.10
N GLY A 41 9.26 3.20 2.07
CA GLY A 41 9.44 1.75 1.97
C GLY A 41 9.09 1.18 0.59
N PRO A 42 8.69 -0.09 0.53
CA PRO A 42 8.47 -0.80 -0.72
C PRO A 42 7.22 -0.38 -1.50
N ILE A 43 6.32 0.37 -0.86
CA ILE A 43 5.08 0.84 -1.48
C ILE A 43 5.15 2.36 -1.64
N GLU A 44 4.95 2.84 -2.85
CA GLU A 44 4.77 4.26 -3.10
C GLU A 44 3.28 4.57 -3.07
N PHE A 45 2.88 5.40 -2.11
CA PHE A 45 1.52 5.94 -2.01
C PHE A 45 1.49 7.32 -2.67
N THR A 46 0.61 7.48 -3.66
CA THR A 46 0.42 8.77 -4.34
C THR A 46 -1.02 9.20 -4.16
N ASP A 47 -1.23 10.31 -3.46
CA ASP A 47 -2.56 10.89 -3.25
C ASP A 47 -3.02 11.63 -4.51
N GLY A 48 -4.32 11.82 -4.63
CA GLY A 48 -4.89 12.70 -5.64
C GLY A 48 -4.52 14.16 -5.39
N ILE A 49 -4.62 14.98 -6.42
CA ILE A 49 -4.22 16.39 -6.38
C ILE A 49 -5.45 17.29 -6.22
N GLY A 50 -5.38 18.28 -5.33
CA GLY A 50 -6.43 19.28 -5.12
C GLY A 50 -7.74 18.62 -4.68
N SER A 51 -8.81 18.83 -5.44
CA SER A 51 -10.14 18.28 -5.15
C SER A 51 -10.24 16.77 -5.33
N ALA A 52 -9.24 16.13 -5.94
CA ALA A 52 -9.16 14.67 -6.06
C ALA A 52 -8.43 13.99 -4.89
N ALA A 53 -7.90 14.74 -3.93
CA ALA A 53 -7.18 14.20 -2.77
C ALA A 53 -8.06 13.25 -1.96
N SER A 54 -7.51 12.10 -1.59
CA SER A 54 -8.26 11.03 -0.92
C SER A 54 -8.65 11.35 0.53
N GLY A 55 -7.90 12.19 1.20
CA GLY A 55 -8.02 12.42 2.64
C GLY A 55 -7.35 11.35 3.50
N LEU A 56 -6.67 10.39 2.87
CA LEU A 56 -5.96 9.31 3.55
C LEU A 56 -4.51 9.68 3.82
N THR A 57 -3.95 9.08 4.87
CA THR A 57 -2.54 9.25 5.26
C THR A 57 -1.86 7.89 5.28
N TYR A 58 -0.79 7.76 4.50
CA TYR A 58 0.07 6.58 4.48
C TYR A 58 1.31 6.83 5.32
N VAL A 59 1.60 5.93 6.26
CA VAL A 59 2.77 6.00 7.14
C VAL A 59 3.55 4.69 7.04
N PHE A 60 4.85 4.79 6.81
CA PHE A 60 5.77 3.67 6.85
C PHE A 60 6.82 3.91 7.92
N GLY A 61 6.85 3.04 8.94
CA GLY A 61 7.77 3.14 10.07
C GLY A 61 8.95 2.18 10.00
N GLY A 62 8.95 1.26 9.02
CA GLY A 62 9.97 0.23 8.84
C GLY A 62 9.37 -1.13 8.52
N LEU A 63 10.18 -2.04 7.97
CA LEU A 63 9.71 -3.38 7.60
C LEU A 63 9.19 -4.21 8.78
N ALA A 64 9.69 -3.94 9.99
CA ALA A 64 9.29 -4.63 11.21
C ALA A 64 8.17 -3.90 11.99
N ASP A 65 7.76 -2.71 11.54
CA ASP A 65 6.71 -1.95 12.22
C ASP A 65 5.34 -2.49 11.84
N THR A 66 4.64 -3.08 12.82
CA THR A 66 3.27 -3.61 12.63
C THR A 66 2.19 -2.59 12.98
N GLY A 67 2.57 -1.39 13.42
CA GLY A 67 1.66 -0.31 13.79
C GLY A 67 1.51 0.78 12.72
N ASP A 68 2.21 0.64 11.59
CA ASP A 68 2.13 1.57 10.46
C ASP A 68 1.08 1.15 9.43
N SER A 69 1.12 1.75 8.23
CA SER A 69 0.15 1.48 7.17
C SER A 69 0.48 0.23 6.34
N LEU A 70 1.59 -0.47 6.61
CA LEU A 70 2.09 -1.55 5.75
C LEU A 70 2.47 -2.78 6.56
N GLU A 71 1.95 -3.92 6.14
CA GLU A 71 2.24 -5.20 6.76
C GLU A 71 2.44 -6.30 5.70
N PHE A 72 3.19 -7.33 6.07
CA PHE A 72 3.55 -8.42 5.16
C PHE A 72 3.14 -9.77 5.73
N SER A 73 2.85 -10.71 4.84
CA SER A 73 2.50 -12.07 5.21
C SER A 73 3.07 -13.10 4.24
N THR A 74 3.39 -14.27 4.75
CA THR A 74 3.78 -15.44 3.96
C THR A 74 2.61 -16.37 3.66
N ASN A 75 1.47 -16.23 4.38
CA ASN A 75 0.34 -17.16 4.29
C ASN A 75 -1.03 -16.48 4.09
N GLY A 76 -1.10 -15.14 4.12
CA GLY A 76 -2.34 -14.39 3.98
C GLY A 76 -3.25 -14.41 5.20
N ILE A 77 -2.78 -14.97 6.32
CA ILE A 77 -3.54 -15.07 7.57
C ILE A 77 -2.88 -14.22 8.66
N ASN A 78 -1.58 -14.41 8.86
CA ASN A 78 -0.81 -13.66 9.84
C ASN A 78 0.04 -12.61 9.13
N TYR A 79 -0.18 -11.33 9.44
CA TYR A 79 0.51 -10.19 8.86
C TYR A 79 1.58 -9.65 9.81
N ASN A 80 2.50 -10.52 10.19
CA ASN A 80 3.61 -10.23 11.09
C ASN A 80 4.97 -10.64 10.53
N TYR A 81 5.03 -10.94 9.24
CA TYR A 81 6.29 -11.29 8.59
C TYR A 81 7.15 -10.04 8.42
N VAL A 82 8.42 -10.15 8.82
CA VAL A 82 9.42 -9.11 8.60
C VAL A 82 10.24 -9.47 7.37
N PRO A 83 10.11 -8.75 6.26
CA PRO A 83 10.83 -9.06 5.04
C PRO A 83 12.34 -9.04 5.22
N THR A 84 13.00 -10.00 4.56
CA THR A 84 14.47 -10.14 4.56
C THR A 84 14.96 -9.99 3.14
N PRO A 85 15.51 -8.82 2.76
CA PRO A 85 15.93 -8.59 1.38
C PRO A 85 17.16 -9.43 1.01
N ASP A 86 17.18 -9.89 -0.24
CA ASP A 86 18.39 -10.45 -0.84
C ASP A 86 19.38 -9.31 -1.21
N ALA A 87 20.47 -9.64 -1.89
CA ALA A 87 21.51 -8.67 -2.27
C ALA A 87 20.98 -7.54 -3.17
N ASP A 88 19.88 -7.78 -3.89
CA ASP A 88 19.27 -6.82 -4.81
C ASP A 88 18.03 -6.13 -4.19
N GLY A 89 17.72 -6.41 -2.94
CA GLY A 89 16.61 -5.80 -2.21
C GLY A 89 15.26 -6.48 -2.40
N PHE A 90 15.22 -7.74 -2.85
CA PHE A 90 13.98 -8.48 -3.07
C PHE A 90 13.80 -9.59 -2.04
N ASP A 91 12.54 -9.84 -1.66
CA ASP A 91 12.19 -10.97 -0.79
C ASP A 91 11.13 -11.86 -1.47
N PRO A 92 11.48 -13.10 -1.84
CA PRO A 92 10.55 -14.04 -2.44
C PRO A 92 9.57 -14.68 -1.44
N SER A 93 9.79 -14.50 -0.15
CA SER A 93 8.94 -15.10 0.90
C SER A 93 7.68 -14.26 1.16
N VAL A 94 7.66 -13.01 0.75
CA VAL A 94 6.46 -12.17 0.86
C VAL A 94 5.42 -12.68 -0.14
N ARG A 95 4.30 -13.18 0.37
CA ARG A 95 3.18 -13.69 -0.44
C ARG A 95 1.99 -12.76 -0.47
N TYR A 96 1.85 -11.91 0.54
CA TYR A 96 0.76 -10.95 0.66
C TYR A 96 1.28 -9.64 1.24
N VAL A 97 0.77 -8.55 0.71
CA VAL A 97 1.00 -7.20 1.23
C VAL A 97 -0.35 -6.64 1.67
N ARG A 98 -0.41 -6.05 2.85
CA ARG A 98 -1.62 -5.39 3.33
C ARG A 98 -1.31 -3.92 3.62
N ILE A 99 -2.09 -3.03 3.00
CA ILE A 99 -1.94 -1.59 3.12
C ILE A 99 -3.22 -1.04 3.77
N ASN A 100 -3.06 -0.35 4.90
CA ASN A 100 -4.15 0.26 5.65
C ASN A 100 -3.79 1.72 5.94
N PRO A 101 -4.06 2.64 5.00
CA PRO A 101 -3.85 4.06 5.25
C PRO A 101 -4.85 4.58 6.28
N GLY A 102 -4.42 5.53 7.10
CA GLY A 102 -5.27 6.15 8.11
C GLY A 102 -6.22 7.19 7.54
N GLY A 103 -7.26 7.52 8.30
CA GLY A 103 -8.25 8.53 7.93
C GLY A 103 -9.43 7.95 7.16
N SER A 104 -10.27 8.84 6.62
CA SER A 104 -11.46 8.49 5.84
C SER A 104 -11.24 8.77 4.37
N PHE A 105 -11.58 7.82 3.51
CA PHE A 105 -11.58 8.04 2.07
C PHE A 105 -12.71 9.01 1.73
N ALA A 106 -12.35 10.23 1.35
CA ALA A 106 -13.29 11.32 1.18
C ALA A 106 -14.30 11.07 0.06
N ALA A 107 -15.51 11.59 0.24
CA ALA A 107 -16.57 11.55 -0.77
C ALA A 107 -16.20 12.39 -2.00
N ALA A 108 -16.68 11.95 -3.15
CA ALA A 108 -16.66 12.77 -4.36
C ALA A 108 -17.43 14.07 -4.13
N ALA A 109 -16.92 15.17 -4.64
CA ALA A 109 -17.52 16.49 -4.48
C ALA A 109 -17.27 17.35 -5.73
N ASN A 110 -18.23 18.23 -6.05
CA ASN A 110 -18.12 19.18 -7.16
C ASN A 110 -17.80 18.53 -8.52
N GLY A 111 -18.31 17.31 -8.74
CA GLY A 111 -18.04 16.54 -9.95
C GLY A 111 -16.69 15.82 -9.99
N ASP A 112 -15.86 15.99 -8.96
CA ASP A 112 -14.55 15.36 -8.88
C ASP A 112 -14.61 14.11 -8.01
N THR A 113 -14.03 13.00 -8.50
CA THR A 113 -13.78 11.80 -7.70
C THR A 113 -12.56 12.01 -6.83
N ARG A 114 -12.48 11.24 -5.73
CA ARG A 114 -11.29 11.18 -4.88
C ARG A 114 -10.49 9.94 -5.24
N GLU A 115 -9.16 10.03 -5.18
CA GLU A 115 -8.33 8.92 -5.59
C GLU A 115 -7.00 8.87 -4.85
N PHE A 116 -6.42 7.67 -4.82
CA PHE A 116 -5.02 7.43 -4.49
C PHE A 116 -4.49 6.27 -5.33
N ALA A 117 -3.18 6.20 -5.46
CA ALA A 117 -2.51 5.12 -6.17
C ALA A 117 -1.44 4.48 -5.29
N LEU A 118 -1.28 3.18 -5.43
CA LEU A 118 -0.24 2.38 -4.79
C LEU A 118 0.63 1.79 -5.89
N ARG A 119 1.95 1.91 -5.76
CA ARG A 119 2.91 1.33 -6.69
C ARG A 119 3.91 0.47 -5.93
N PHE A 120 4.22 -0.70 -6.47
CA PHE A 120 5.25 -1.58 -5.95
C PHE A 120 5.99 -2.28 -7.09
N ARG A 121 7.17 -2.80 -6.78
CA ARG A 121 8.03 -3.46 -7.77
C ARG A 121 8.24 -4.91 -7.40
N VAL A 122 8.13 -5.79 -8.42
CA VAL A 122 8.42 -7.21 -8.30
C VAL A 122 9.47 -7.61 -9.33
N ARG A 123 10.17 -8.70 -9.04
CA ARG A 123 11.06 -9.37 -9.96
C ARG A 123 10.51 -10.76 -10.23
N VAL A 124 10.38 -11.13 -11.50
CA VAL A 124 10.03 -12.49 -11.88
C VAL A 124 11.21 -13.41 -11.58
N ARG A 125 10.91 -14.54 -10.95
CA ARG A 125 11.92 -15.53 -10.57
C ARG A 125 12.12 -16.59 -11.63
#